data_b80fda2defd9bcba0ce1e3c451a2a2d1
#
_entry.id   b80fda2defd9bcba0ce1e3c451a2a2d1
#
_cell.length_a   1.000
_cell.length_b   1.000
_cell.length_c   1.000
_cell.angle_alpha   90.00
_cell.angle_beta   90.00
_cell.angle_gamma   90.00
#
_symmetry.space_group_name_H-M   'P 1'
#
loop_
_entity.id
_entity.type
_entity.pdbx_description
1 polymer ?
#
loop_
_entity_poly.entity_id
_entity_poly.type
_entity_poly.pdbx_seq_one_letter_code
_entity_poly.pdbx_strand_id
1 'polypeptide(L)'
;MFATKTTNKGTPNPAYDSISKVMNEYVSIAAAPAGVSADMIRITAGSISMNEYYNSNGDLVSFPRVSTSFISKIKSAKEFKPEATFSAQFVVASMADEVDREGNPTGRYKIRGIIPQYGGKVDVVEFIAANPNVITAVSSYWNNGDTVQANGRLNFSSKTETVVTEVDFGEPVSRTRTINVSELVITGGSQNPLDGDFAYDMAEITSALEMRKVMLEKQKEKDMSRAKQKQAPAQTPASNSALSDLGF
;
A
#
# COMPACT_ATOMS: atom_id res chain seq x y z
N MET A 1 -3.18 12.49 -4.85
CA MET A 1 -2.23 13.49 -4.30
C MET A 1 -3.01 14.60 -3.62
N PHE A 2 -2.56 15.10 -2.49
CA PHE A 2 -3.17 16.22 -1.77
C PHE A 2 -2.07 17.03 -1.05
N ALA A 3 -2.09 18.35 -1.20
CA ALA A 3 -1.25 19.24 -0.44
C ALA A 3 -1.95 20.60 -0.29
N THR A 4 -1.72 21.30 0.83
CA THR A 4 -2.19 22.66 1.04
C THR A 4 -1.23 23.66 0.39
N LYS A 5 -1.71 24.83 -0.04
CA LYS A 5 -0.87 25.89 -0.67
C LYS A 5 0.24 26.36 0.25
N THR A 6 -0.02 26.35 1.54
CA THR A 6 0.95 26.77 2.56
C THR A 6 1.22 25.64 3.53
N THR A 7 2.41 25.62 4.08
CA THR A 7 2.80 24.74 5.20
C THR A 7 2.11 25.20 6.50
N ASN A 8 2.17 24.41 7.55
CA ASN A 8 1.68 24.79 8.89
C ASN A 8 2.39 26.02 9.46
N LYS A 9 3.55 26.40 8.90
CA LYS A 9 4.31 27.63 9.26
C LYS A 9 3.94 28.83 8.39
N GLY A 10 2.94 28.72 7.50
CA GLY A 10 2.49 29.79 6.63
C GLY A 10 3.39 30.05 5.39
N THR A 11 4.45 29.27 5.20
CA THR A 11 5.33 29.37 4.03
C THR A 11 4.76 28.65 2.82
N PRO A 12 5.12 29.01 1.57
CA PRO A 12 4.74 28.26 0.37
C PRO A 12 5.09 26.79 0.50
N ASN A 13 4.22 25.92 0.02
CA ASN A 13 4.40 24.48 0.10
C ASN A 13 4.88 23.92 -1.25
N PRO A 14 6.16 23.49 -1.38
CA PRO A 14 6.70 22.95 -2.63
C PRO A 14 5.93 21.70 -3.14
N ALA A 15 5.33 20.92 -2.24
CA ALA A 15 4.52 19.78 -2.65
C ALA A 15 3.24 20.21 -3.38
N TYR A 16 2.62 21.33 -2.97
CA TYR A 16 1.47 21.90 -3.67
C TYR A 16 1.85 22.35 -5.09
N ASP A 17 2.96 23.05 -5.22
CA ASP A 17 3.43 23.54 -6.52
C ASP A 17 3.76 22.38 -7.46
N SER A 18 4.41 21.33 -6.95
CA SER A 18 4.71 20.11 -7.71
C SER A 18 3.41 19.42 -8.20
N ILE A 19 2.42 19.26 -7.32
CA ILE A 19 1.13 18.64 -7.66
C ILE A 19 0.38 19.51 -8.69
N SER A 20 0.33 20.82 -8.49
CA SER A 20 -0.31 21.77 -9.42
C SER A 20 0.33 21.69 -10.80
N LYS A 21 1.65 21.61 -10.87
CA LYS A 21 2.38 21.45 -12.13
C LYS A 21 2.00 20.16 -12.85
N VAL A 22 1.96 19.03 -12.13
CA VAL A 22 1.54 17.76 -12.70
C VAL A 22 0.11 17.82 -13.25
N MET A 23 -0.81 18.44 -12.52
CA MET A 23 -2.22 18.53 -12.92
C MET A 23 -2.45 19.45 -14.14
N ASN A 24 -1.67 20.51 -14.28
CA ASN A 24 -1.92 21.53 -15.29
C ASN A 24 -1.03 21.42 -16.52
N GLU A 25 0.14 20.78 -16.41
CA GLU A 25 1.15 20.80 -17.47
C GLU A 25 1.48 19.40 -18.03
N TYR A 26 1.10 18.30 -17.32
CA TYR A 26 1.44 16.95 -17.74
C TYR A 26 0.28 16.28 -18.47
N VAL A 27 0.62 15.55 -19.52
CA VAL A 27 -0.35 14.79 -20.32
C VAL A 27 -0.34 13.33 -19.85
N SER A 28 -1.44 12.88 -19.28
CA SER A 28 -1.61 11.47 -18.89
C SER A 28 -1.99 10.59 -20.10
N ILE A 29 -1.80 9.28 -19.99
CA ILE A 29 -2.21 8.31 -21.02
C ILE A 29 -3.72 8.44 -21.32
N ALA A 30 -4.54 8.63 -20.29
CA ALA A 30 -5.98 8.72 -20.43
C ALA A 30 -6.46 10.06 -21.05
N ALA A 31 -5.66 11.13 -20.95
CA ALA A 31 -6.02 12.47 -21.45
C ALA A 31 -5.24 12.87 -22.70
N ALA A 32 -4.37 12.00 -23.21
CA ALA A 32 -3.58 12.30 -24.41
C ALA A 32 -4.50 12.39 -25.65
N PRO A 33 -4.51 13.54 -26.36
CA PRO A 33 -5.24 13.63 -27.64
C PRO A 33 -4.65 12.67 -28.68
N ALA A 34 -5.42 12.37 -29.74
CA ALA A 34 -4.94 11.54 -30.84
C ALA A 34 -3.65 12.12 -31.45
N GLY A 35 -2.60 11.31 -31.54
CA GLY A 35 -1.30 11.71 -32.07
C GLY A 35 -0.36 12.38 -31.06
N VAL A 36 -0.80 12.58 -29.82
CA VAL A 36 0.04 13.12 -28.74
C VAL A 36 0.43 12.00 -27.79
N SER A 37 1.73 11.82 -27.56
CA SER A 37 2.23 10.85 -26.58
C SER A 37 2.07 11.39 -25.16
N ALA A 38 1.69 10.51 -24.24
CA ALA A 38 1.69 10.83 -22.83
C ALA A 38 3.10 11.16 -22.33
N ASP A 39 3.18 11.95 -21.27
CA ASP A 39 4.46 12.33 -20.70
C ASP A 39 5.11 11.20 -19.91
N MET A 40 6.39 11.00 -20.16
CA MET A 40 7.23 10.13 -19.34
C MET A 40 7.62 10.86 -18.06
N ILE A 41 7.43 10.21 -16.93
CA ILE A 41 7.68 10.80 -15.62
C ILE A 41 8.72 10.00 -14.82
N ARG A 42 9.39 10.69 -13.91
CA ARG A 42 10.25 10.09 -12.90
C ARG A 42 9.80 10.51 -11.50
N ILE A 43 9.70 9.52 -10.62
CA ILE A 43 9.50 9.70 -9.19
C ILE A 43 10.84 9.37 -8.54
N THR A 44 11.49 10.36 -7.92
CA THR A 44 12.82 10.20 -7.31
C THR A 44 12.77 10.06 -5.79
N ALA A 45 11.64 10.44 -5.19
CA ALA A 45 11.40 10.31 -3.76
C ALA A 45 9.94 9.94 -3.52
N GLY A 46 9.73 9.05 -2.59
CA GLY A 46 8.40 8.59 -2.19
C GLY A 46 8.43 8.02 -0.79
N SER A 47 7.29 7.60 -0.32
CA SER A 47 7.14 6.90 0.96
C SER A 47 6.34 5.62 0.77
N ILE A 48 6.72 4.60 1.54
CA ILE A 48 5.95 3.37 1.71
C ILE A 48 5.26 3.47 3.06
N SER A 49 3.96 3.34 3.07
CA SER A 49 3.14 3.31 4.29
C SER A 49 2.10 2.21 4.15
N MET A 50 1.45 1.84 5.24
CA MET A 50 0.36 0.87 5.21
C MET A 50 -0.98 1.59 5.20
N ASN A 51 -1.88 1.15 4.32
CA ASN A 51 -3.28 1.51 4.40
C ASN A 51 -4.00 0.39 5.15
N GLU A 52 -4.53 0.72 6.32
CA GLU A 52 -5.13 -0.24 7.24
C GLU A 52 -6.53 0.21 7.63
N TYR A 53 -7.48 -0.71 7.54
CA TYR A 53 -8.85 -0.49 8.00
C TYR A 53 -9.50 -1.83 8.38
N TYR A 54 -10.54 -1.77 9.18
CA TYR A 54 -11.32 -2.96 9.53
C TYR A 54 -12.55 -3.07 8.62
N ASN A 55 -12.72 -4.27 8.03
CA ASN A 55 -13.89 -4.56 7.20
C ASN A 55 -15.15 -4.75 8.08
N SER A 56 -16.31 -4.99 7.46
CA SER A 56 -17.57 -5.22 8.16
C SER A 56 -17.58 -6.44 9.09
N ASN A 57 -16.68 -7.39 8.85
CA ASN A 57 -16.54 -8.60 9.67
C ASN A 57 -15.60 -8.38 10.88
N GLY A 58 -14.94 -7.22 10.95
CA GLY A 58 -13.96 -6.92 11.99
C GLY A 58 -12.55 -7.44 11.71
N ASP A 59 -12.26 -7.89 10.47
CA ASP A 59 -10.94 -8.30 10.06
C ASP A 59 -10.11 -7.09 9.62
N LEU A 60 -8.84 -7.07 10.02
CA LEU A 60 -7.90 -6.06 9.58
C LEU A 60 -7.50 -6.28 8.12
N VAL A 61 -7.83 -5.33 7.27
CA VAL A 61 -7.35 -5.25 5.89
C VAL A 61 -6.15 -4.33 5.85
N SER A 62 -5.03 -4.83 5.36
CA SER A 62 -3.76 -4.11 5.33
C SER A 62 -3.08 -4.32 3.98
N PHE A 63 -2.67 -3.23 3.33
CA PHE A 63 -1.92 -3.29 2.07
C PHE A 63 -0.96 -2.12 1.93
N PRO A 64 0.18 -2.31 1.25
CA PRO A 64 1.16 -1.26 1.07
C PRO A 64 0.62 -0.15 0.17
N ARG A 65 0.88 1.09 0.57
CA ARG A 65 0.59 2.30 -0.17
C ARG A 65 1.88 3.04 -0.47
N VAL A 66 2.15 3.21 -1.74
CA VAL A 66 3.27 4.04 -2.20
C VAL A 66 2.74 5.42 -2.57
N SER A 67 3.36 6.45 -2.05
CA SER A 67 2.97 7.84 -2.32
C SER A 67 4.17 8.73 -2.59
N THR A 68 3.93 9.75 -3.39
CA THR A 68 4.91 10.80 -3.66
C THR A 68 4.21 12.15 -3.83
N SER A 69 4.94 13.23 -3.53
CA SER A 69 4.52 14.59 -3.85
C SER A 69 5.42 15.23 -4.93
N PHE A 70 6.47 14.54 -5.35
CA PHE A 70 7.47 15.07 -6.27
C PHE A 70 7.58 14.17 -7.51
N ILE A 71 7.13 14.71 -8.63
CA ILE A 71 7.13 14.04 -9.92
C ILE A 71 7.82 14.97 -10.92
N SER A 72 8.79 14.47 -11.65
CA SER A 72 9.48 15.20 -12.71
C SER A 72 9.23 14.59 -14.08
N LYS A 73 9.13 15.44 -15.11
CA LYS A 73 9.02 15.04 -16.50
C LYS A 73 10.38 14.65 -17.05
N ILE A 74 10.45 13.54 -17.77
CA ILE A 74 11.64 13.10 -18.48
C ILE A 74 11.66 13.77 -19.85
N LYS A 75 12.73 14.51 -20.16
CA LYS A 75 12.84 15.30 -21.39
C LYS A 75 13.26 14.48 -22.60
N SER A 76 13.95 13.35 -22.39
CA SER A 76 14.48 12.51 -23.47
C SER A 76 14.01 11.07 -23.37
N ALA A 77 13.36 10.58 -24.42
CA ALA A 77 12.95 9.18 -24.51
C ALA A 77 14.12 8.21 -24.48
N LYS A 78 15.33 8.63 -24.89
CA LYS A 78 16.54 7.80 -24.88
C LYS A 78 17.01 7.45 -23.46
N GLU A 79 16.64 8.27 -22.48
CA GLU A 79 16.98 8.09 -21.07
C GLU A 79 15.88 7.34 -20.29
N PHE A 80 14.77 7.04 -20.96
CA PHE A 80 13.65 6.39 -20.31
C PHE A 80 13.86 4.89 -20.21
N LYS A 81 14.05 4.43 -18.97
CA LYS A 81 14.04 3.01 -18.62
C LYS A 81 12.89 2.80 -17.65
N PRO A 82 11.81 2.08 -18.05
CA PRO A 82 10.71 1.80 -17.16
C PRO A 82 11.17 0.92 -16.00
N GLU A 83 11.11 1.44 -14.80
CA GLU A 83 11.40 0.68 -13.58
C GLU A 83 10.58 1.21 -12.41
N ALA A 84 10.20 0.33 -11.51
CA ALA A 84 9.51 0.65 -10.27
C ALA A 84 10.28 0.00 -9.12
N THR A 85 11.16 0.78 -8.50
CA THR A 85 12.08 0.30 -7.45
C THR A 85 11.82 1.03 -6.14
N PHE A 86 12.29 0.44 -5.05
CA PHE A 86 12.32 1.04 -3.73
C PHE A 86 13.66 0.83 -3.05
N SER A 87 13.96 1.70 -2.11
CA SER A 87 15.01 1.51 -1.11
C SER A 87 14.39 1.87 0.24
N ALA A 88 14.45 0.96 1.19
CA ALA A 88 13.84 1.13 2.50
C ALA A 88 14.77 0.62 3.60
N GLN A 89 14.86 1.38 4.68
CA GLN A 89 15.50 0.97 5.93
C GLN A 89 14.39 0.59 6.91
N PHE A 90 14.54 -0.54 7.58
CA PHE A 90 13.55 -1.05 8.53
C PHE A 90 14.17 -1.95 9.60
N VAL A 91 13.44 -2.18 10.67
CA VAL A 91 13.78 -3.21 11.67
C VAL A 91 13.09 -4.51 11.29
N VAL A 92 13.83 -5.60 11.27
CA VAL A 92 13.29 -6.94 11.01
C VAL A 92 12.42 -7.39 12.19
N ALA A 93 11.12 -7.55 11.95
CA ALA A 93 10.18 -8.03 12.96
C ALA A 93 10.08 -9.55 13.00
N SER A 94 10.02 -10.18 11.83
CA SER A 94 10.01 -11.63 11.68
C SER A 94 10.35 -12.03 10.24
N MET A 95 10.80 -13.26 10.10
CA MET A 95 11.10 -13.87 8.80
C MET A 95 10.60 -15.30 8.79
N ALA A 96 10.03 -15.76 7.67
CA ALA A 96 9.52 -17.11 7.50
C ALA A 96 9.40 -17.49 6.02
N ASP A 97 9.39 -18.79 5.74
CA ASP A 97 8.99 -19.29 4.43
C ASP A 97 7.56 -18.87 4.10
N GLU A 98 7.32 -18.48 2.86
CA GLU A 98 5.98 -18.20 2.39
C GLU A 98 5.26 -19.51 2.07
N VAL A 99 4.04 -19.61 2.57
CA VAL A 99 3.15 -20.71 2.23
C VAL A 99 1.93 -20.18 1.48
N ASP A 100 1.37 -20.99 0.58
CA ASP A 100 0.11 -20.70 -0.09
C ASP A 100 -1.10 -20.88 0.84
N ARG A 101 -2.32 -20.78 0.31
CA ARG A 101 -3.55 -20.92 1.10
C ARG A 101 -3.79 -22.34 1.59
N GLU A 102 -3.23 -23.31 0.91
CA GLU A 102 -3.27 -24.73 1.22
C GLU A 102 -2.16 -25.14 2.21
N GLY A 103 -1.24 -24.23 2.54
CA GLY A 103 -0.12 -24.48 3.45
C GLY A 103 1.15 -25.01 2.76
N ASN A 104 1.19 -25.07 1.43
CA ASN A 104 2.36 -25.55 0.72
C ASN A 104 3.42 -24.45 0.58
N PRO A 105 4.73 -24.76 0.70
CA PRO A 105 5.80 -23.81 0.47
C PRO A 105 5.78 -23.27 -0.96
N THR A 106 5.86 -21.94 -1.11
CA THR A 106 5.92 -21.30 -2.44
C THR A 106 7.34 -21.17 -2.99
N GLY A 107 8.35 -21.51 -2.18
CA GLY A 107 9.76 -21.27 -2.48
C GLY A 107 10.17 -19.81 -2.35
N ARG A 108 9.33 -18.99 -1.74
CA ARG A 108 9.58 -17.57 -1.46
C ARG A 108 9.72 -17.37 0.05
N TYR A 109 10.28 -16.25 0.44
CA TYR A 109 10.52 -15.91 1.84
C TYR A 109 9.88 -14.59 2.20
N LYS A 110 9.13 -14.55 3.30
CA LYS A 110 8.46 -13.37 3.81
C LYS A 110 9.30 -12.71 4.90
N ILE A 111 9.50 -11.42 4.78
CA ILE A 111 10.17 -10.60 5.77
C ILE A 111 9.18 -9.52 6.23
N ARG A 112 8.85 -9.50 7.50
CA ARG A 112 8.08 -8.41 8.10
C ARG A 112 9.03 -7.37 8.64
N GLY A 113 8.98 -6.17 8.10
CA GLY A 113 9.80 -5.04 8.48
C GLY A 113 8.97 -3.98 9.21
N ILE A 114 9.54 -3.37 10.23
CA ILE A 114 8.97 -2.21 10.92
C ILE A 114 9.65 -0.97 10.37
N ILE A 115 8.88 -0.12 9.71
CA ILE A 115 9.37 1.15 9.13
C ILE A 115 8.92 2.30 10.04
N PRO A 116 9.87 3.02 10.67
CA PRO A 116 9.55 4.24 11.39
C PRO A 116 8.95 5.31 10.45
N GLN A 117 7.90 5.95 10.92
CA GLN A 117 7.20 7.01 10.22
C GLN A 117 7.32 8.32 11.00
N TYR A 118 7.03 9.43 10.34
CA TYR A 118 7.04 10.74 10.98
C TYR A 118 6.11 10.80 12.21
N GLY A 119 6.59 11.41 13.27
CA GLY A 119 5.80 11.62 14.50
C GLY A 119 5.74 10.40 15.42
N GLY A 120 6.79 9.57 15.44
CA GLY A 120 6.91 8.44 16.35
C GLY A 120 5.97 7.28 16.05
N LYS A 121 5.44 7.22 14.84
CA LYS A 121 4.60 6.11 14.36
C LYS A 121 5.46 5.05 13.68
N VAL A 122 4.91 3.86 13.55
CA VAL A 122 5.52 2.77 12.77
C VAL A 122 4.50 2.08 11.90
N ASP A 123 4.94 1.65 10.72
CA ASP A 123 4.20 0.74 9.86
C ASP A 123 4.87 -0.63 9.85
N VAL A 124 4.08 -1.69 9.85
CA VAL A 124 4.56 -3.06 9.68
C VAL A 124 4.30 -3.48 8.25
N VAL A 125 5.37 -3.60 7.48
CA VAL A 125 5.34 -3.84 6.04
C VAL A 125 5.84 -5.25 5.75
N GLU A 126 5.19 -5.95 4.82
CA GLU A 126 5.64 -7.25 4.35
C GLU A 126 6.47 -7.07 3.07
N PHE A 127 7.65 -7.66 3.08
CA PHE A 127 8.55 -7.76 1.93
C PHE A 127 8.68 -9.21 1.53
N ILE A 128 8.92 -9.46 0.23
CA ILE A 128 9.09 -10.79 -0.33
C ILE A 128 10.49 -10.93 -0.91
N ALA A 129 11.20 -11.98 -0.54
CA ALA A 129 12.39 -12.43 -1.25
C ALA A 129 12.00 -13.65 -2.10
N ALA A 130 12.18 -13.54 -3.43
CA ALA A 130 11.83 -14.59 -4.38
C ALA A 130 13.07 -15.20 -5.07
N ASN A 131 14.22 -14.53 -5.00
CA ASN A 131 15.46 -15.05 -5.56
C ASN A 131 16.19 -15.90 -4.52
N PRO A 132 16.61 -17.16 -4.83
CA PRO A 132 17.29 -18.05 -3.88
C PRO A 132 18.53 -17.44 -3.23
N ASN A 133 19.33 -16.67 -3.98
CA ASN A 133 20.51 -16.00 -3.43
C ASN A 133 20.14 -14.92 -2.40
N VAL A 134 19.06 -14.18 -2.66
CA VAL A 134 18.55 -13.17 -1.72
C VAL A 134 17.99 -13.85 -0.47
N ILE A 135 17.23 -14.94 -0.63
CA ILE A 135 16.70 -15.74 0.48
C ILE A 135 17.85 -16.23 1.35
N THR A 136 18.87 -16.84 0.76
CA THR A 136 20.06 -17.33 1.47
C THR A 136 20.76 -16.19 2.23
N ALA A 137 20.96 -15.04 1.59
CA ALA A 137 21.61 -13.90 2.23
C ALA A 137 20.79 -13.37 3.41
N VAL A 138 19.49 -13.15 3.22
CA VAL A 138 18.59 -12.65 4.27
C VAL A 138 18.55 -13.63 5.44
N SER A 139 18.34 -14.92 5.19
CA SER A 139 18.23 -15.92 6.26
C SER A 139 19.56 -16.18 6.99
N SER A 140 20.70 -15.87 6.36
CA SER A 140 22.03 -16.09 6.96
C SER A 140 22.55 -14.90 7.74
N TYR A 141 22.18 -13.67 7.37
CA TYR A 141 22.79 -12.46 7.91
C TYR A 141 21.84 -11.57 8.71
N TRP A 142 20.52 -11.67 8.51
CA TRP A 142 19.55 -10.84 9.22
C TRP A 142 18.88 -11.62 10.33
N ASN A 143 18.65 -10.96 11.46
CA ASN A 143 17.94 -11.51 12.60
C ASN A 143 16.78 -10.60 13.01
N ASN A 144 15.85 -11.12 13.80
CA ASN A 144 14.78 -10.31 14.37
C ASN A 144 15.39 -9.24 15.29
N GLY A 145 14.95 -8.01 15.12
CA GLY A 145 15.48 -6.83 15.82
C GLY A 145 16.59 -6.10 15.07
N ASP A 146 17.17 -6.68 14.04
CA ASP A 146 18.21 -6.01 13.24
C ASP A 146 17.63 -4.84 12.45
N THR A 147 18.37 -3.73 12.40
CA THR A 147 18.11 -2.66 11.43
C THR A 147 18.83 -2.99 10.14
N VAL A 148 18.09 -3.02 9.03
CA VAL A 148 18.62 -3.38 7.71
C VAL A 148 18.15 -2.41 6.65
N GLN A 149 18.89 -2.33 5.54
CA GLN A 149 18.47 -1.62 4.35
C GLN A 149 18.20 -2.64 3.24
N ALA A 150 17.03 -2.57 2.62
CA ALA A 150 16.69 -3.37 1.45
C ALA A 150 16.41 -2.50 0.23
N ASN A 151 16.83 -3.00 -0.92
CA ASN A 151 16.50 -2.49 -2.24
C ASN A 151 15.63 -3.51 -2.95
N GLY A 152 14.67 -3.05 -3.73
CA GLY A 152 13.76 -3.98 -4.38
C GLY A 152 12.92 -3.37 -5.48
N ARG A 153 11.97 -4.15 -5.95
CA ARG A 153 11.00 -3.77 -6.98
C ARG A 153 9.60 -3.73 -6.40
N LEU A 154 8.83 -2.74 -6.86
CA LEU A 154 7.40 -2.65 -6.62
C LEU A 154 6.68 -3.55 -7.64
N ASN A 155 6.01 -4.58 -7.16
CA ASN A 155 5.20 -5.47 -7.99
C ASN A 155 3.73 -5.20 -7.73
N PHE A 156 3.19 -4.21 -8.45
CA PHE A 156 1.76 -3.88 -8.43
C PHE A 156 1.15 -4.29 -9.77
N SER A 157 0.46 -5.41 -9.78
CA SER A 157 -0.12 -5.98 -10.99
C SER A 157 -1.51 -6.54 -10.74
N SER A 158 -2.28 -6.69 -11.80
CA SER A 158 -3.57 -7.38 -11.76
C SER A 158 -3.47 -8.63 -12.61
N LYS A 159 -3.79 -9.77 -12.02
CA LYS A 159 -3.86 -11.06 -12.70
C LYS A 159 -5.32 -11.48 -12.82
N THR A 160 -5.73 -11.85 -14.01
CA THR A 160 -7.06 -12.39 -14.26
C THR A 160 -6.97 -13.91 -14.26
N GLU A 161 -7.72 -14.56 -13.37
CA GLU A 161 -7.87 -16.01 -13.32
C GLU A 161 -9.28 -16.38 -13.75
N THR A 162 -9.40 -17.39 -14.61
CA THR A 162 -10.68 -17.99 -14.96
C THR A 162 -10.82 -19.26 -14.16
N VAL A 163 -11.79 -19.30 -13.25
CA VAL A 163 -12.14 -20.47 -12.48
C VAL A 163 -13.32 -21.14 -13.18
N VAL A 164 -13.11 -22.36 -13.65
CA VAL A 164 -14.16 -23.20 -14.22
C VAL A 164 -14.68 -24.10 -13.09
N THR A 165 -15.93 -23.97 -12.77
CA THR A 165 -16.61 -24.86 -11.81
C THR A 165 -17.42 -25.87 -12.57
N GLU A 166 -17.08 -27.14 -12.46
CA GLU A 166 -17.89 -28.22 -12.96
C GLU A 166 -19.19 -28.29 -12.14
N VAL A 167 -20.30 -28.50 -12.82
CA VAL A 167 -21.62 -28.69 -12.21
C VAL A 167 -22.11 -30.13 -12.54
N ASP A 168 -22.77 -30.75 -11.61
CA ASP A 168 -23.25 -32.14 -11.76
C ASP A 168 -24.25 -32.28 -12.92
N PHE A 169 -24.90 -31.19 -13.31
CA PHE A 169 -25.81 -31.15 -14.45
C PHE A 169 -25.76 -29.80 -15.16
N GLY A 170 -25.35 -29.81 -16.42
CA GLY A 170 -25.28 -28.58 -17.26
C GLY A 170 -23.88 -28.29 -17.80
N GLU A 171 -23.71 -27.15 -18.45
CA GLU A 171 -22.41 -26.68 -18.92
C GLU A 171 -21.58 -26.12 -17.75
N PRO A 172 -20.23 -26.33 -17.74
CA PRO A 172 -19.36 -25.77 -16.73
C PRO A 172 -19.50 -24.25 -16.62
N VAL A 173 -19.64 -23.75 -15.42
CA VAL A 173 -19.74 -22.29 -15.19
C VAL A 173 -18.35 -21.70 -15.07
N SER A 174 -18.01 -20.85 -16.04
CA SER A 174 -16.75 -20.08 -16.03
C SER A 174 -16.94 -18.74 -15.32
N ARG A 175 -16.15 -18.49 -14.28
CA ARG A 175 -16.11 -17.20 -13.58
C ARG A 175 -14.73 -16.59 -13.68
N THR A 176 -14.67 -15.36 -14.13
CA THR A 176 -13.44 -14.59 -14.20
C THR A 176 -13.24 -13.83 -12.89
N ARG A 177 -12.09 -14.02 -12.25
CA ARG A 177 -11.69 -13.34 -11.03
C ARG A 177 -10.43 -12.53 -11.29
N THR A 178 -10.45 -11.24 -10.92
CA THR A 178 -9.24 -10.41 -10.93
C THR A 178 -8.59 -10.44 -9.56
N ILE A 179 -7.31 -10.82 -9.52
CA ILE A 179 -6.48 -10.81 -8.33
C ILE A 179 -5.49 -9.67 -8.46
N ASN A 180 -5.55 -8.72 -7.54
CA ASN A 180 -4.56 -7.66 -7.47
C ASN A 180 -3.37 -8.12 -6.61
N VAL A 181 -2.19 -8.07 -7.21
CA VAL A 181 -0.91 -8.35 -6.54
C VAL A 181 -0.30 -7.02 -6.14
N SER A 182 0.11 -6.91 -4.87
CA SER A 182 0.72 -5.71 -4.31
C SER A 182 1.85 -6.13 -3.40
N GLU A 183 3.05 -6.29 -3.98
CA GLU A 183 4.22 -6.85 -3.30
C GLU A 183 5.42 -5.91 -3.38
N LEU A 184 6.22 -5.91 -2.34
CA LEU A 184 7.53 -5.27 -2.26
C LEU A 184 8.59 -6.38 -2.35
N VAL A 185 9.15 -6.58 -3.53
CA VAL A 185 10.07 -7.71 -3.79
C VAL A 185 11.51 -7.25 -3.61
N ILE A 186 12.20 -7.79 -2.60
CA ILE A 186 13.61 -7.51 -2.31
C ILE A 186 14.48 -8.14 -3.41
N THR A 187 15.39 -7.35 -3.94
CA THR A 187 16.40 -7.78 -4.93
C THR A 187 17.83 -7.64 -4.42
N GLY A 188 18.02 -7.00 -3.27
CA GLY A 188 19.30 -6.82 -2.60
C GLY A 188 19.17 -5.95 -1.36
N GLY A 189 20.27 -5.65 -0.70
CA GLY A 189 20.28 -4.82 0.50
C GLY A 189 21.63 -4.83 1.21
N SER A 190 21.66 -4.37 2.46
CA SER A 190 22.82 -4.50 3.32
C SER A 190 23.08 -5.98 3.63
N GLN A 191 24.32 -6.45 3.44
CA GLN A 191 24.69 -7.82 3.79
C GLN A 191 24.62 -7.99 5.31
N ASN A 192 25.22 -7.06 6.06
CA ASN A 192 25.18 -7.04 7.51
C ASN A 192 24.13 -6.05 8.01
N PRO A 193 23.59 -6.27 9.22
CA PRO A 193 22.78 -5.26 9.89
C PRO A 193 23.51 -3.93 10.01
N LEU A 194 22.74 -2.84 10.04
CA LEU A 194 23.26 -1.51 10.31
C LEU A 194 23.47 -1.36 11.82
N ASP A 195 24.51 -0.63 12.20
CA ASP A 195 24.90 -0.41 13.60
C ASP A 195 25.12 1.07 13.90
N GLY A 196 25.38 1.40 15.18
CA GLY A 196 25.64 2.75 15.64
C GLY A 196 24.53 3.73 15.27
N ASP A 197 24.92 4.89 14.75
CA ASP A 197 24.00 5.98 14.38
C ASP A 197 23.05 5.63 13.21
N PHE A 198 23.31 4.53 12.51
CA PHE A 198 22.45 4.07 11.40
C PHE A 198 21.40 3.05 11.84
N ALA A 199 21.52 2.49 13.04
CA ALA A 199 20.51 1.59 13.59
C ALA A 199 19.38 2.36 14.26
N TYR A 200 18.17 1.81 14.21
CA TYR A 200 17.04 2.36 14.95
C TYR A 200 17.11 1.95 16.43
N ASP A 201 16.73 2.85 17.32
CA ASP A 201 16.60 2.54 18.74
C ASP A 201 15.43 1.59 18.99
N MET A 202 15.72 0.40 19.48
CA MET A 202 14.73 -0.63 19.77
C MET A 202 13.75 -0.25 20.88
N ALA A 203 14.13 0.64 21.82
CA ALA A 203 13.19 1.15 22.82
C ALA A 203 12.15 2.07 22.19
N GLU A 204 12.55 2.94 21.27
CA GLU A 204 11.64 3.79 20.51
C GLU A 204 10.72 2.95 19.61
N ILE A 205 11.26 1.95 18.91
CA ILE A 205 10.48 1.02 18.07
C ILE A 205 9.44 0.28 18.91
N THR A 206 9.81 -0.24 20.06
CA THR A 206 8.89 -0.97 20.95
C THR A 206 7.76 -0.06 21.44
N SER A 207 8.09 1.16 21.88
CA SER A 207 7.11 2.16 22.30
C SER A 207 6.15 2.52 21.16
N ALA A 208 6.67 2.69 19.94
CA ALA A 208 5.85 3.00 18.76
C ALA A 208 4.93 1.83 18.36
N LEU A 209 5.36 0.58 18.53
CA LEU A 209 4.51 -0.60 18.32
C LEU A 209 3.36 -0.68 19.32
N GLU A 210 3.60 -0.34 20.59
CA GLU A 210 2.53 -0.27 21.59
C GLU A 210 1.51 0.83 21.24
N MET A 211 1.98 2.01 20.85
CA MET A 211 1.09 3.09 20.37
C MET A 211 0.29 2.65 19.15
N ARG A 212 0.92 1.92 18.22
CA ARG A 212 0.24 1.39 17.04
C ARG A 212 -0.90 0.44 17.41
N LYS A 213 -0.71 -0.45 18.39
CA LYS A 213 -1.79 -1.35 18.86
C LYS A 213 -3.01 -0.55 19.34
N VAL A 214 -2.78 0.45 20.19
CA VAL A 214 -3.86 1.32 20.70
C VAL A 214 -4.56 2.07 19.57
N MET A 215 -3.82 2.52 18.56
CA MET A 215 -4.40 3.21 17.40
C MET A 215 -5.27 2.26 16.55
N LEU A 216 -4.82 1.02 16.33
CA LEU A 216 -5.58 0.02 15.59
C LEU A 216 -6.86 -0.40 16.32
N GLU A 217 -6.85 -0.51 17.64
CA GLU A 217 -8.05 -0.78 18.43
C GLU A 217 -9.08 0.36 18.28
N LYS A 218 -8.66 1.60 18.42
CA LYS A 218 -9.52 2.77 18.18
C LYS A 218 -10.06 2.83 16.75
N GLN A 219 -9.23 2.45 15.77
CA GLN A 219 -9.64 2.38 14.37
C GLN A 219 -10.71 1.30 14.18
N LYS A 220 -10.54 0.14 14.82
CA LYS A 220 -11.52 -0.96 14.80
C LYS A 220 -12.88 -0.51 15.29
N GLU A 221 -12.93 0.13 16.46
CA GLU A 221 -14.17 0.65 17.02
C GLU A 221 -14.87 1.64 16.07
N LYS A 222 -14.10 2.55 15.48
CA LYS A 222 -14.60 3.55 14.55
C LYS A 222 -15.14 2.92 13.26
N ASP A 223 -14.40 1.98 12.67
CA ASP A 223 -14.79 1.35 11.40
C ASP A 223 -16.00 0.44 11.59
N MET A 224 -16.07 -0.30 12.70
CA MET A 224 -17.23 -1.12 13.06
C MET A 224 -18.49 -0.27 13.34
N SER A 225 -18.33 0.88 13.97
CA SER A 225 -19.45 1.82 14.20
C SER A 225 -19.99 2.36 12.87
N ARG A 226 -19.11 2.71 11.93
CA ARG A 226 -19.50 3.16 10.59
C ARG A 226 -20.17 2.05 9.76
N ALA A 227 -19.70 0.82 9.89
CA ALA A 227 -20.30 -0.32 9.21
C ALA A 227 -21.75 -0.55 9.69
N LYS A 228 -21.98 -0.49 11.01
CA LYS A 228 -23.33 -0.60 11.60
C LYS A 228 -24.26 0.53 11.14
N GLN A 229 -23.77 1.77 11.05
CA GLN A 229 -24.58 2.90 10.58
C GLN A 229 -24.99 2.76 9.11
N LYS A 230 -24.14 2.18 8.26
CA LYS A 230 -24.46 1.94 6.84
C LYS A 230 -25.46 0.79 6.63
N GLN A 231 -25.57 -0.12 7.59
CA GLN A 231 -26.52 -1.24 7.55
C GLN A 231 -27.88 -0.88 8.15
N ALA A 232 -28.00 0.24 8.89
CA ALA A 232 -29.30 0.72 9.35
C ALA A 232 -30.15 1.07 8.11
N PRO A 233 -31.39 0.54 8.00
CA PRO A 233 -32.27 0.86 6.89
C PRO A 233 -32.47 2.39 6.84
N ALA A 234 -32.31 2.97 5.66
CA ALA A 234 -32.64 4.36 5.44
C ALA A 234 -34.08 4.57 5.93
N GLN A 235 -34.27 5.39 6.96
CA GLN A 235 -35.62 5.82 7.34
C GLN A 235 -36.21 6.50 6.12
N THR A 236 -37.14 5.83 5.47
CA THR A 236 -38.01 6.43 4.45
C THR A 236 -38.61 7.68 5.08
N PRO A 237 -38.42 8.87 4.50
CA PRO A 237 -39.14 10.04 5.02
C PRO A 237 -40.61 9.68 4.98
N ALA A 238 -41.28 9.81 6.13
CA ALA A 238 -42.71 9.60 6.24
C ALA A 238 -43.37 10.47 5.14
N SER A 239 -43.99 9.83 4.15
CA SER A 239 -44.80 10.51 3.18
C SER A 239 -45.97 11.12 3.98
N ASN A 240 -45.93 12.41 4.15
CA ASN A 240 -47.09 13.16 4.59
C ASN A 240 -48.20 12.88 3.57
N SER A 241 -49.04 11.93 3.88
CA SER A 241 -50.35 11.76 3.23
C SER A 241 -51.29 12.89 3.67
N ALA A 242 -50.99 14.08 3.20
CA ALA A 242 -51.95 15.21 3.26
C ALA A 242 -52.68 15.30 1.92
N LEU A 243 -53.40 14.24 1.56
CA LEU A 243 -54.31 14.23 0.41
C LEU A 243 -55.55 13.33 0.71
N SER A 244 -56.19 13.55 1.84
CA SER A 244 -57.49 12.93 2.13
C SER A 244 -58.49 13.97 2.55
N ASP A 245 -58.49 15.13 1.88
CA ASP A 245 -59.57 16.12 2.12
C ASP A 245 -59.83 16.92 0.81
N LEU A 246 -60.19 16.22 -0.23
CA LEU A 246 -60.92 16.81 -1.36
C LEU A 246 -62.11 15.88 -1.65
N GLY A 247 -63.21 16.18 -0.99
CA GLY A 247 -64.49 15.60 -1.33
C GLY A 247 -64.92 15.97 -2.76
N PHE A 248 -65.33 14.96 -3.51
CA PHE A 248 -66.42 14.96 -4.53
C PHE A 248 -67.03 13.58 -4.48
#